data_31339a2beef92d2f69ad36f335b31382
#
_entry.id   31339a2beef92d2f69ad36f335b31382
#
_cell.length_a   1.000
_cell.length_b   1.000
_cell.length_c   1.000
_cell.angle_alpha   90.00
_cell.angle_beta   90.00
_cell.angle_gamma   90.00
#
_symmetry.space_group_name_H-M   'P 1'
#
loop_
_entity.id
_entity.type
_entity.pdbx_description
1 polymer ?
#
loop_
_entity_poly.entity_id
_entity_poly.type
_entity_poly.pdbx_seq_one_letter_code
_entity_poly.pdbx_strand_id
1 'polypeptide(L)'
;MQQIVDLQTDPAFQSLDVALLSVAFDTTTEQSQGVIDYGIDESATPLLSDSEHTVSTAYDVLQWAVATGEPGHTFVLVDANGKIAWIQDYGAPQNRGVMYVPVEELVSEITTHLK
;
A
#
# COMPACT_ATOMS: atom_id res chain seq x y z
N MET A 1 9.02 -2.99 -0.83
CA MET A 1 9.15 -2.91 0.65
C MET A 1 9.85 -1.64 1.15
N GLN A 2 10.72 -1.04 0.34
CA GLN A 2 11.32 0.24 0.72
C GLN A 2 10.26 1.32 0.95
N GLN A 3 9.18 1.30 0.16
CA GLN A 3 8.05 2.22 0.33
C GLN A 3 7.45 2.15 1.74
N ILE A 4 7.31 0.93 2.27
CA ILE A 4 6.75 0.73 3.62
C ILE A 4 7.67 1.33 4.68
N VAL A 5 8.98 1.05 4.59
CA VAL A 5 9.96 1.55 5.55
C VAL A 5 9.97 3.09 5.55
N ASP A 6 9.98 3.68 4.36
CA ASP A 6 10.04 5.14 4.25
C ASP A 6 8.78 5.80 4.79
N LEU A 7 7.60 5.18 4.59
CA LEU A 7 6.36 5.68 5.19
C LEU A 7 6.35 5.52 6.70
N GLN A 8 6.77 4.36 7.22
CA GLN A 8 6.79 4.10 8.67
C GLN A 8 7.64 5.10 9.42
N THR A 9 8.75 5.51 8.83
CA THR A 9 9.75 6.35 9.51
C THR A 9 9.59 7.83 9.23
N ASP A 10 8.68 8.22 8.36
CA ASP A 10 8.49 9.63 8.00
C ASP A 10 7.64 10.36 9.04
N PRO A 11 8.15 11.44 9.66
CA PRO A 11 7.40 12.17 10.68
C PRO A 11 6.10 12.81 10.16
N ALA A 12 6.09 13.26 8.92
CA ALA A 12 4.90 13.89 8.34
C ALA A 12 3.79 12.84 8.13
N PHE A 13 4.15 11.62 7.70
CA PHE A 13 3.19 10.53 7.58
C PHE A 13 2.66 10.13 8.97
N GLN A 14 3.54 9.97 9.96
CA GLN A 14 3.15 9.62 11.32
C GLN A 14 2.16 10.61 11.91
N SER A 15 2.31 11.89 11.60
CA SER A 15 1.44 12.95 12.12
C SER A 15 0.05 12.94 11.51
N LEU A 16 -0.19 12.21 10.43
CA LEU A 16 -1.52 12.09 9.81
C LEU A 16 -2.47 11.21 10.62
N ASP A 17 -1.95 10.42 11.54
CA ASP A 17 -2.72 9.50 12.39
C ASP A 17 -3.55 8.52 11.57
N VAL A 18 -2.95 7.95 10.52
CA VAL A 18 -3.55 6.91 9.70
C VAL A 18 -2.81 5.60 9.92
N ALA A 19 -3.55 4.48 9.91
CA ALA A 19 -2.95 3.16 9.95
C ALA A 19 -2.50 2.75 8.55
N LEU A 20 -1.31 2.18 8.45
CA LEU A 20 -0.77 1.66 7.20
C LEU A 20 -0.83 0.14 7.21
N LEU A 21 -1.48 -0.44 6.21
CA LEU A 21 -1.55 -1.89 6.01
C LEU A 21 -0.98 -2.22 4.64
N SER A 22 -0.22 -3.29 4.55
CA SER A 22 0.28 -3.80 3.27
C SER A 22 -0.45 -5.08 2.91
N VAL A 23 -0.92 -5.19 1.68
CA VAL A 23 -1.64 -6.38 1.20
C VAL A 23 -0.96 -6.87 -0.08
N ALA A 24 -0.57 -8.15 -0.09
CA ALA A 24 0.09 -8.77 -1.23
C ALA A 24 -0.38 -10.22 -1.38
N PHE A 25 -0.14 -10.82 -2.55
CA PHE A 25 -0.47 -12.23 -2.79
C PHE A 25 0.52 -13.18 -2.12
N ASP A 26 1.72 -12.71 -1.82
CA ASP A 26 2.76 -13.52 -1.17
C ASP A 26 2.26 -14.08 0.16
N THR A 27 2.69 -15.32 0.46
CA THR A 27 2.37 -15.93 1.75
C THR A 27 3.09 -15.19 2.88
N THR A 28 2.62 -15.41 4.11
CA THR A 28 3.25 -14.83 5.29
C THR A 28 4.73 -15.25 5.38
N THR A 29 5.03 -16.50 5.04
CA THR A 29 6.42 -17.01 5.04
C THR A 29 7.28 -16.25 4.03
N GLU A 30 6.77 -16.04 2.82
CA GLU A 30 7.50 -15.29 1.78
C GLU A 30 7.75 -13.85 2.19
N GLN A 31 6.77 -13.20 2.82
CA GLN A 31 6.89 -11.83 3.28
C GLN A 31 7.87 -11.67 4.45
N SER A 32 8.04 -12.70 5.27
CA SER A 32 8.92 -12.66 6.45
C SER A 32 10.38 -12.33 6.09
N GLN A 33 10.86 -12.82 4.97
CA GLN A 33 12.23 -12.53 4.55
C GLN A 33 12.40 -11.04 4.21
N GLY A 34 11.42 -10.47 3.55
CA GLY A 34 11.44 -9.03 3.25
C GLY A 34 11.39 -8.17 4.51
N VAL A 35 10.63 -8.60 5.51
CA VAL A 35 10.58 -7.91 6.81
C VAL A 35 11.96 -7.85 7.44
N ILE A 36 12.70 -8.97 7.43
CA ILE A 36 14.05 -9.03 7.96
C ILE A 36 14.99 -8.15 7.13
N ASP A 37 14.97 -8.29 5.82
CA ASP A 37 15.91 -7.62 4.91
C ASP A 37 15.74 -6.08 4.94
N TYR A 38 14.51 -5.59 5.06
CA TYR A 38 14.22 -4.16 5.04
C TYR A 38 14.03 -3.54 6.42
N GLY A 39 14.00 -4.36 7.48
CA GLY A 39 13.81 -3.86 8.83
C GLY A 39 12.41 -3.28 9.08
N ILE A 40 11.37 -3.90 8.52
CA ILE A 40 10.00 -3.44 8.67
C ILE A 40 9.48 -3.75 10.07
N ASP A 41 8.85 -2.76 10.70
CA ASP A 41 8.16 -2.95 11.97
C ASP A 41 6.72 -3.41 11.69
N GLU A 42 6.47 -4.72 11.79
CA GLU A 42 5.16 -5.31 11.54
C GLU A 42 4.11 -4.90 12.57
N SER A 43 4.52 -4.44 13.75
CA SER A 43 3.57 -3.95 14.74
C SER A 43 2.98 -2.60 14.33
N ALA A 44 3.72 -1.81 13.56
CA ALA A 44 3.26 -0.54 13.02
C ALA A 44 2.55 -0.71 11.68
N THR A 45 3.03 -1.62 10.83
CA THR A 45 2.44 -1.88 9.51
C THR A 45 2.28 -3.38 9.32
N PRO A 46 1.11 -3.95 9.62
CA PRO A 46 0.86 -5.37 9.35
C PRO A 46 0.99 -5.68 7.85
N LEU A 47 1.71 -6.75 7.53
CA LEU A 47 1.84 -7.26 6.18
C LEU A 47 0.87 -8.42 6.02
N LEU A 48 -0.21 -8.19 5.27
CA LEU A 48 -1.30 -9.13 5.12
C LEU A 48 -1.15 -9.93 3.83
N SER A 49 -1.47 -11.23 3.92
CA SER A 49 -1.44 -12.10 2.75
C SER A 49 -2.85 -12.24 2.17
N ASP A 50 -2.99 -11.94 0.87
CA ASP A 50 -4.23 -12.12 0.12
C ASP A 50 -4.05 -13.20 -0.94
N SER A 51 -3.49 -14.35 -0.54
CA SER A 51 -3.17 -15.45 -1.46
C SER A 51 -4.40 -16.00 -2.21
N GLU A 52 -5.60 -15.81 -1.66
CA GLU A 52 -6.85 -16.22 -2.31
C GLU A 52 -7.49 -15.10 -3.15
N HIS A 53 -6.85 -13.94 -3.23
CA HIS A 53 -7.26 -12.80 -4.05
C HIS A 53 -8.59 -12.15 -3.64
N THR A 54 -9.09 -12.46 -2.46
CA THR A 54 -10.40 -11.98 -1.99
C THR A 54 -10.44 -10.47 -1.79
N VAL A 55 -9.46 -9.93 -1.08
CA VAL A 55 -9.39 -8.50 -0.78
C VAL A 55 -9.08 -7.70 -2.03
N SER A 56 -8.10 -8.14 -2.81
CA SER A 56 -7.70 -7.45 -4.05
C SER A 56 -8.86 -7.39 -5.05
N THR A 57 -9.65 -8.47 -5.12
CA THR A 57 -10.84 -8.50 -5.98
C THR A 57 -11.91 -7.54 -5.46
N ALA A 58 -12.15 -7.53 -4.14
CA ALA A 58 -13.17 -6.67 -3.54
C ALA A 58 -12.88 -5.18 -3.75
N TYR A 59 -11.59 -4.80 -3.71
CA TYR A 59 -11.17 -3.41 -3.97
C TYR A 59 -10.96 -3.11 -5.45
N ASP A 60 -11.13 -4.11 -6.33
CA ASP A 60 -11.00 -3.97 -7.79
C ASP A 60 -9.62 -3.47 -8.24
N VAL A 61 -8.58 -3.77 -7.45
CA VAL A 61 -7.22 -3.33 -7.80
C VAL A 61 -6.59 -4.21 -8.88
N LEU A 62 -7.14 -5.38 -9.14
CA LEU A 62 -6.63 -6.29 -10.15
C LEU A 62 -6.86 -5.81 -11.57
N GLN A 63 -7.72 -4.80 -11.77
CA GLN A 63 -7.89 -4.17 -13.07
C GLN A 63 -6.57 -3.57 -13.59
N TRP A 64 -5.63 -3.25 -12.70
CA TRP A 64 -4.32 -2.71 -13.06
C TRP A 64 -3.21 -3.75 -13.06
N ALA A 65 -3.53 -5.01 -12.77
CA ALA A 65 -2.56 -6.11 -12.67
C ALA A 65 -2.34 -6.78 -14.03
N VAL A 66 -2.02 -5.99 -15.05
CA VAL A 66 -2.10 -6.42 -16.46
C VAL A 66 -0.97 -7.37 -16.86
N ALA A 67 0.22 -7.22 -16.27
CA ALA A 67 1.40 -7.98 -16.69
C ALA A 67 1.63 -9.24 -15.88
N THR A 68 1.30 -9.21 -14.58
CA THR A 68 1.66 -10.28 -13.65
C THR A 68 0.45 -10.99 -13.04
N GLY A 69 -0.74 -10.41 -13.13
CA GLY A 69 -1.93 -10.89 -12.43
C GLY A 69 -1.91 -10.65 -10.92
N GLU A 70 -0.88 -9.98 -10.42
CA GLU A 70 -0.72 -9.64 -9.01
C GLU A 70 -0.94 -8.15 -8.79
N PRO A 71 -1.36 -7.71 -7.57
CA PRO A 71 -1.51 -6.30 -7.28
C PRO A 71 -0.19 -5.57 -7.53
N GLY A 72 -0.28 -4.44 -8.22
CA GLY A 72 0.88 -3.59 -8.44
C GLY A 72 1.05 -2.61 -7.29
N HIS A 73 1.41 -1.37 -7.62
CA HIS A 73 1.64 -0.34 -6.62
C HIS A 73 0.40 0.56 -6.51
N THR A 74 -0.63 0.07 -5.83
CA THR A 74 -1.93 0.73 -5.68
C THR A 74 -2.16 1.10 -4.22
N PHE A 75 -2.61 2.33 -4.00
CA PHE A 75 -2.96 2.82 -2.67
C PHE A 75 -4.47 3.02 -2.56
N VAL A 76 -5.02 2.62 -1.42
CA VAL A 76 -6.44 2.82 -1.10
C VAL A 76 -6.51 3.52 0.26
N LEU A 77 -7.18 4.65 0.31
CA LEU A 77 -7.41 5.39 1.55
C LEU A 77 -8.85 5.18 1.98
N VAL A 78 -9.01 4.65 3.20
CA VAL A 78 -10.32 4.40 3.79
C VAL A 78 -10.53 5.40 4.92
N ASP A 79 -11.67 6.09 4.93
CA ASP A 79 -11.98 7.10 5.94
C ASP A 79 -12.51 6.48 7.24
N ALA A 80 -12.78 7.32 8.23
CA ALA A 80 -13.25 6.88 9.55
C ALA A 80 -14.63 6.20 9.50
N ASN A 81 -15.37 6.39 8.42
CA ASN A 81 -16.69 5.76 8.22
C ASN A 81 -16.59 4.44 7.44
N GLY A 82 -15.39 3.97 7.13
CA GLY A 82 -15.17 2.76 6.38
C GLY A 82 -15.40 2.91 4.87
N LYS A 83 -15.41 4.13 4.37
CA LYS A 83 -15.60 4.40 2.93
C LYS A 83 -14.28 4.73 2.26
N ILE A 84 -14.15 4.33 0.99
CA ILE A 84 -12.97 4.67 0.19
C ILE A 84 -13.02 6.18 -0.11
N ALA A 85 -12.02 6.89 0.44
CA ALA A 85 -11.88 8.33 0.21
C ALA A 85 -11.02 8.63 -1.02
N TRP A 86 -10.10 7.73 -1.35
CA TRP A 86 -9.18 7.91 -2.48
C TRP A 86 -8.59 6.56 -2.86
N ILE A 87 -8.39 6.36 -4.16
CA ILE A 87 -7.70 5.19 -4.69
C ILE A 87 -6.85 5.61 -5.88
N GLN A 88 -5.60 5.18 -5.92
CA GLN A 88 -4.69 5.53 -7.00
C GLN A 88 -3.72 4.39 -7.25
N ASP A 89 -3.69 3.90 -8.49
CA ASP A 89 -2.65 2.98 -8.94
C ASP A 89 -1.49 3.76 -9.54
N TYR A 90 -0.28 3.40 -9.16
CA TYR A 90 0.95 3.99 -9.70
C TYR A 90 1.75 2.98 -10.53
N GLY A 91 1.48 1.70 -10.37
CA GLY A 91 2.33 0.63 -10.92
C GLY A 91 2.03 0.26 -12.36
N ALA A 92 0.79 0.35 -12.80
CA ALA A 92 0.45 0.00 -14.18
C ALA A 92 1.09 0.98 -15.16
N PRO A 93 1.59 0.49 -16.31
CA PRO A 93 2.25 1.35 -17.29
C PRO A 93 1.42 2.55 -17.73
N GLN A 94 0.09 2.39 -17.88
CA GLN A 94 -0.80 3.48 -18.28
C GLN A 94 -0.99 4.51 -17.16
N ASN A 95 -0.62 4.20 -15.93
CA ASN A 95 -0.81 5.09 -14.79
C ASN A 95 0.47 5.82 -14.36
N ARG A 96 1.62 5.26 -14.48
CA ARG A 96 2.95 5.89 -14.29
C ARG A 96 4.05 4.83 -14.39
N GLY A 97 3.73 3.57 -14.18
CA GLY A 97 4.69 2.48 -14.25
C GLY A 97 5.77 2.54 -13.18
N VAL A 98 5.45 3.05 -11.98
CA VAL A 98 6.43 3.17 -10.90
C VAL A 98 6.08 2.26 -9.73
N MET A 99 7.10 1.75 -9.05
CA MET A 99 6.94 0.89 -7.87
C MET A 99 7.37 1.61 -6.59
N TYR A 100 7.63 2.90 -6.68
CA TYR A 100 7.93 3.75 -5.54
C TYR A 100 7.36 5.14 -5.78
N VAL A 101 6.66 5.66 -4.78
CA VAL A 101 6.09 7.01 -4.82
C VAL A 101 6.74 7.80 -3.70
N PRO A 102 7.26 9.01 -3.95
CA PRO A 102 7.83 9.84 -2.89
C PRO A 102 6.85 10.02 -1.74
N VAL A 103 7.33 9.89 -0.51
CA VAL A 103 6.49 9.98 0.69
C VAL A 103 5.74 11.30 0.74
N GLU A 104 6.39 12.40 0.38
CA GLU A 104 5.77 13.73 0.37
C GLU A 104 4.58 13.82 -0.57
N GLU A 105 4.60 13.11 -1.69
CA GLU A 105 3.47 13.04 -2.61
C GLU A 105 2.30 12.30 -1.98
N LEU A 106 2.57 11.15 -1.33
CA LEU A 106 1.54 10.37 -0.65
C LEU A 106 0.94 11.15 0.52
N VAL A 107 1.76 11.83 1.31
CA VAL A 107 1.28 12.67 2.42
C VAL A 107 0.36 13.76 1.90
N SER A 108 0.72 14.39 0.78
CA SER A 108 -0.10 15.44 0.16
C SER A 108 -1.45 14.89 -0.31
N GLU A 109 -1.46 13.74 -0.98
CA GLU A 109 -2.70 13.11 -1.46
C GLU A 109 -3.60 12.69 -0.31
N ILE A 110 -3.04 12.07 0.73
CA ILE A 110 -3.80 11.66 1.90
C ILE A 110 -4.43 12.88 2.59
N THR A 111 -3.64 13.92 2.81
CA THR A 111 -4.11 15.16 3.44
C THR A 111 -5.27 15.77 2.65
N THR A 112 -5.15 15.81 1.33
CA THR A 112 -6.17 16.37 0.44
C THR A 112 -7.48 15.59 0.55
N HIS A 113 -7.42 14.26 0.59
CA HIS A 113 -8.60 13.40 0.51
C HIS A 113 -9.22 13.06 1.86
N LEU A 114 -8.57 13.39 2.98
CA LEU A 114 -9.13 13.23 4.32
C LEU A 114 -9.94 14.44 4.80
N LYS A 115 -9.93 15.50 4.06
CA LYS A 115 -10.67 16.73 4.45
C LYS A 115 -12.17 16.60 4.30
#